data_b4e6f6d25a6da1d18aa4789f1ab53be0
#
_entry.id   b4e6f6d25a6da1d18aa4789f1ab53be0
#
_cell.length_a   1.000
_cell.length_b   1.000
_cell.length_c   1.000
_cell.angle_alpha   90.00
_cell.angle_beta   90.00
_cell.angle_gamma   90.00
#
_symmetry.space_group_name_H-M   'P 1'
#
loop_
_entity.id
_entity.type
_entity.pdbx_description
1 polymer ?
#
loop_
_entity_poly.entity_id
_entity_poly.type
_entity_poly.pdbx_seq_one_letter_code
_entity_poly.pdbx_strand_id
1 'polypeptide(L)'
;MSAKNGPTIIIVRKHAADHDDAHGGAWKVAYADFVTAMMALFIVLWLLSASEKVQKAVGGYFLDPSGKGRQTGSTNSGSGETLTLNRQDLQKLKEKLEQVLKQIPAFQHMQKQIRITLTTEGLRVDLIETEKGLFFETGDPKPTDAGIELLKVLSGELVKLPNKIAIEGHTDARPYGRADYSNWELSADRANAARRTLAEFGIDQSRISQVRGFADQRLLKKDDPTHPSNRRISIIVRNNGLDQQEESMAQNPPASSVVPPAQSK
;
A
#
# COMPACT_ATOMS: atom_id res chain seq x y z
N MET A 1 8.19 -89.36 65.26
CA MET A 1 9.05 -89.09 64.06
C MET A 1 9.01 -87.58 63.81
N SER A 2 10.18 -86.92 64.14
CA SER A 2 10.26 -85.47 64.15
C SER A 2 10.90 -85.01 62.82
N ALA A 3 10.16 -84.21 62.02
CA ALA A 3 10.69 -83.60 60.82
C ALA A 3 11.52 -82.33 61.17
N LYS A 4 12.80 -82.34 60.85
CA LYS A 4 13.70 -81.19 60.96
C LYS A 4 13.38 -80.20 59.87
N ASN A 5 12.89 -78.99 60.25
CA ASN A 5 12.87 -77.86 59.37
C ASN A 5 14.27 -77.21 59.35
N GLY A 6 14.96 -77.41 58.23
CA GLY A 6 16.20 -76.64 57.97
C GLY A 6 15.92 -75.21 57.54
N PRO A 7 16.83 -74.27 57.76
CA PRO A 7 16.64 -72.87 57.41
C PRO A 7 16.60 -72.68 55.91
N THR A 8 15.56 -71.99 55.38
CA THR A 8 15.43 -71.60 53.98
C THR A 8 16.39 -70.46 53.69
N ILE A 9 17.40 -70.69 52.89
CA ILE A 9 18.35 -69.66 52.41
C ILE A 9 17.71 -68.95 51.26
N ILE A 10 17.30 -67.69 51.47
CA ILE A 10 16.81 -66.81 50.40
C ILE A 10 18.02 -66.07 49.78
N ILE A 11 18.44 -66.45 48.56
CA ILE A 11 19.49 -65.77 47.82
C ILE A 11 18.83 -64.60 47.09
N VAL A 12 18.94 -63.40 47.63
CA VAL A 12 18.54 -62.14 46.92
C VAL A 12 19.67 -61.76 45.98
N ARG A 13 19.52 -62.08 44.68
CA ARG A 13 20.39 -61.48 43.67
C ARG A 13 19.98 -60.02 43.51
N LYS A 14 20.74 -59.09 44.03
CA LYS A 14 20.71 -57.70 43.59
C LYS A 14 21.21 -57.63 42.15
N HIS A 15 20.32 -57.40 41.20
CA HIS A 15 20.77 -56.90 39.91
C HIS A 15 21.50 -55.58 40.18
N ALA A 16 22.78 -55.53 39.92
CA ALA A 16 23.47 -54.24 39.75
C ALA A 16 22.69 -53.50 38.65
N ALA A 17 22.15 -52.37 38.99
CA ALA A 17 21.64 -51.45 37.99
C ALA A 17 22.82 -51.16 37.05
N ASP A 18 22.69 -51.63 35.84
CA ASP A 18 23.60 -51.24 34.74
C ASP A 18 23.54 -49.72 34.67
N HIS A 19 24.53 -49.06 35.24
CA HIS A 19 24.86 -47.68 35.00
C HIS A 19 25.59 -47.59 33.67
N ASP A 20 25.05 -48.25 32.65
CA ASP A 20 25.54 -48.07 31.29
C ASP A 20 24.73 -46.97 30.60
N ASP A 21 25.48 -45.99 30.13
CA ASP A 21 25.12 -45.08 29.04
C ASP A 21 24.35 -43.79 29.34
N ALA A 22 24.31 -43.27 30.56
CA ALA A 22 23.89 -41.84 30.71
C ALA A 22 24.95 -40.82 30.21
N HIS A 23 26.19 -41.25 29.92
CA HIS A 23 27.24 -40.35 29.48
C HIS A 23 27.48 -40.29 27.97
N GLY A 24 26.90 -41.21 27.19
CA GLY A 24 27.04 -41.26 25.73
C GLY A 24 26.31 -40.16 24.96
N GLY A 25 25.34 -39.47 25.58
CA GLY A 25 24.58 -38.42 24.95
C GLY A 25 24.99 -36.98 25.23
N ALA A 26 25.72 -36.75 26.33
CA ALA A 26 26.05 -35.39 26.77
C ALA A 26 26.92 -34.63 25.76
N TRP A 27 27.86 -35.29 25.11
CA TRP A 27 28.64 -34.65 24.06
C TRP A 27 27.86 -34.30 22.81
N LYS A 28 26.80 -35.08 22.49
CA LYS A 28 25.91 -34.77 21.37
C LYS A 28 25.09 -33.49 21.64
N VAL A 29 24.64 -33.29 22.89
CA VAL A 29 23.95 -32.07 23.29
C VAL A 29 24.90 -30.89 23.23
N ALA A 30 26.11 -31.02 23.78
CA ALA A 30 27.15 -29.98 23.71
C ALA A 30 27.51 -29.63 22.24
N TYR A 31 27.62 -30.64 21.39
CA TYR A 31 27.88 -30.44 19.96
C TYR A 31 26.71 -29.74 19.26
N ALA A 32 25.47 -30.14 19.58
CA ALA A 32 24.27 -29.47 19.02
C ALA A 32 24.22 -28.01 19.44
N ASP A 33 24.51 -27.69 20.71
CA ASP A 33 24.55 -26.31 21.21
C ASP A 33 25.63 -25.48 20.50
N PHE A 34 26.82 -26.05 20.35
CA PHE A 34 27.92 -25.40 19.58
C PHE A 34 27.49 -25.10 18.13
N VAL A 35 26.92 -26.07 17.43
CA VAL A 35 26.48 -25.89 16.04
C VAL A 35 25.37 -24.86 15.93
N THR A 36 24.39 -24.86 16.85
CA THR A 36 23.33 -23.86 16.85
C THR A 36 23.86 -22.46 17.16
N ALA A 37 24.80 -22.33 18.08
CA ALA A 37 25.44 -21.04 18.35
C ALA A 37 26.27 -20.55 17.14
N MET A 38 27.00 -21.42 16.46
CA MET A 38 27.69 -21.06 15.21
C MET A 38 26.72 -20.67 14.10
N MET A 39 25.57 -21.36 13.97
CA MET A 39 24.54 -21.01 13.00
C MET A 39 23.94 -19.64 13.30
N ALA A 40 23.65 -19.36 14.57
CA ALA A 40 23.16 -18.05 14.99
C ALA A 40 24.16 -16.93 14.68
N LEU A 41 25.44 -17.15 14.99
CA LEU A 41 26.51 -16.19 14.66
C LEU A 41 26.61 -15.97 13.14
N PHE A 42 26.57 -17.05 12.35
CA PHE A 42 26.61 -16.95 10.90
C PHE A 42 25.43 -16.13 10.35
N ILE A 43 24.21 -16.36 10.84
CA ILE A 43 23.03 -15.61 10.44
C ILE A 43 23.20 -14.12 10.76
N VAL A 44 23.75 -13.79 11.95
CA VAL A 44 23.99 -12.39 12.34
C VAL A 44 25.04 -11.74 11.42
N LEU A 45 26.16 -12.41 11.17
CA LEU A 45 27.21 -11.90 10.29
C LEU A 45 26.74 -11.77 8.84
N TRP A 46 25.96 -12.74 8.36
CA TRP A 46 25.32 -12.66 7.04
C TRP A 46 24.34 -11.46 6.95
N LEU A 47 23.55 -11.25 8.00
CA LEU A 47 22.62 -10.12 8.05
C LEU A 47 23.38 -8.78 8.07
N LEU A 48 24.50 -8.69 8.80
CA LEU A 48 25.33 -7.48 8.81
C LEU A 48 25.99 -7.19 7.46
N SER A 49 26.32 -8.23 6.69
CA SER A 49 26.85 -8.09 5.32
C SER A 49 25.77 -7.87 4.27
N ALA A 50 24.49 -8.09 4.60
CA ALA A 50 23.39 -7.89 3.70
C ALA A 50 23.11 -6.38 3.48
N SER A 51 22.52 -6.05 2.34
CA SER A 51 22.14 -4.67 2.04
C SER A 51 21.16 -4.11 3.08
N GLU A 52 21.16 -2.80 3.30
CA GLU A 52 20.22 -2.13 4.23
C GLU A 52 18.75 -2.51 3.99
N LYS A 53 18.39 -2.85 2.75
CA LYS A 53 17.05 -3.28 2.38
C LYS A 53 16.68 -4.62 3.01
N VAL A 54 17.62 -5.59 3.00
CA VAL A 54 17.43 -6.91 3.61
C VAL A 54 17.38 -6.79 5.14
N GLN A 55 18.25 -5.97 5.72
CA GLN A 55 18.26 -5.72 7.17
C GLN A 55 16.91 -5.11 7.64
N LYS A 56 16.38 -4.12 6.92
CA LYS A 56 15.08 -3.50 7.22
C LYS A 56 13.92 -4.48 7.03
N ALA A 57 13.96 -5.35 6.01
CA ALA A 57 12.92 -6.35 5.77
C ALA A 57 12.86 -7.40 6.88
N VAL A 58 14.01 -7.91 7.30
CA VAL A 58 14.12 -8.89 8.40
C VAL A 58 13.73 -8.24 9.73
N GLY A 59 14.21 -7.04 10.03
CA GLY A 59 13.83 -6.28 11.23
C GLY A 59 12.33 -6.02 11.30
N GLY A 60 11.70 -5.67 10.19
CA GLY A 60 10.24 -5.48 10.08
C GLY A 60 9.44 -6.75 10.41
N TYR A 61 9.90 -7.91 9.96
CA TYR A 61 9.27 -9.20 10.27
C TYR A 61 9.29 -9.54 11.78
N PHE A 62 10.40 -9.23 12.47
CA PHE A 62 10.51 -9.46 13.91
C PHE A 62 9.67 -8.48 14.74
N LEU A 63 9.43 -7.27 14.23
CA LEU A 63 8.59 -6.28 14.90
C LEU A 63 7.09 -6.54 14.72
N ASP A 64 6.68 -7.11 13.59
CA ASP A 64 5.28 -7.45 13.31
C ASP A 64 5.18 -8.78 12.53
N PRO A 65 5.31 -9.94 13.21
CA PRO A 65 5.20 -11.25 12.56
C PRO A 65 3.81 -11.54 11.99
N SER A 66 2.79 -10.81 12.45
CA SER A 66 1.40 -11.00 12.02
C SER A 66 0.99 -10.17 10.80
N GLY A 67 1.84 -9.22 10.37
CA GLY A 67 1.58 -8.39 9.19
C GLY A 67 0.38 -7.44 9.30
N LYS A 68 -0.15 -7.24 10.51
CA LYS A 68 -1.31 -6.36 10.76
C LYS A 68 -0.96 -4.93 11.18
N GLY A 69 0.32 -4.65 11.39
CA GLY A 69 0.83 -3.34 11.77
C GLY A 69 0.80 -2.36 10.60
N ARG A 70 0.25 -1.20 10.83
CA ARG A 70 0.03 -0.11 9.87
C ARG A 70 1.32 0.58 9.41
N GLN A 71 2.48 0.11 9.86
CA GLN A 71 3.77 0.75 9.62
C GLN A 71 4.88 -0.29 9.46
N THR A 72 5.56 -0.21 8.36
CA THR A 72 6.77 -0.93 7.98
C THR A 72 6.53 -2.22 7.16
N GLY A 73 6.57 -2.05 5.85
CA GLY A 73 7.16 -2.94 4.86
C GLY A 73 7.30 -4.41 5.19
N SER A 74 6.24 -5.08 5.48
CA SER A 74 6.24 -6.53 5.52
C SER A 74 5.11 -7.01 4.66
N THR A 75 5.48 -7.86 3.79
CA THR A 75 4.74 -8.93 3.15
C THR A 75 4.73 -8.87 1.65
N ASN A 76 5.21 -9.86 1.22
CA ASN A 76 5.34 -10.61 -0.02
C ASN A 76 6.75 -10.56 -0.57
N SER A 77 7.41 -11.69 -0.45
CA SER A 77 8.76 -12.03 -0.92
C SER A 77 8.98 -11.88 -2.44
N GLY A 78 8.32 -10.92 -3.07
CA GLY A 78 8.44 -10.62 -4.49
C GLY A 78 8.07 -9.18 -4.84
N SER A 79 7.22 -8.51 -4.04
CA SER A 79 6.73 -7.15 -4.38
C SER A 79 7.48 -6.03 -3.66
N GLY A 80 8.28 -6.33 -2.65
CA GLY A 80 8.98 -5.32 -1.85
C GLY A 80 10.03 -4.52 -2.63
N GLU A 81 10.76 -5.15 -3.53
CA GLU A 81 11.74 -4.45 -4.39
C GLU A 81 11.08 -3.59 -5.44
N THR A 82 10.00 -4.07 -6.05
CA THR A 82 9.24 -3.32 -7.06
C THR A 82 8.54 -2.12 -6.43
N LEU A 83 7.96 -2.27 -5.23
CA LEU A 83 7.30 -1.18 -4.50
C LEU A 83 8.28 -0.08 -4.06
N THR A 84 9.49 -0.45 -3.64
CA THR A 84 10.52 0.53 -3.22
C THR A 84 11.10 1.30 -4.39
N LEU A 85 11.37 0.66 -5.51
CA LEU A 85 11.86 1.32 -6.74
C LEU A 85 10.81 2.30 -7.28
N ASN A 86 9.55 1.88 -7.37
CA ASN A 86 8.45 2.75 -7.80
C ASN A 86 8.22 3.95 -6.86
N ARG A 87 8.41 3.75 -5.55
CA ARG A 87 8.27 4.85 -4.59
C ARG A 87 9.37 5.90 -4.73
N GLN A 88 10.60 5.48 -5.05
CA GLN A 88 11.70 6.41 -5.35
C GLN A 88 11.45 7.21 -6.63
N ASP A 89 10.91 6.57 -7.66
CA ASP A 89 10.58 7.25 -8.91
C ASP A 89 9.42 8.23 -8.73
N LEU A 90 8.41 7.88 -7.94
CA LEU A 90 7.32 8.79 -7.58
C LEU A 90 7.80 9.97 -6.72
N GLN A 91 8.80 9.75 -5.86
CA GLN A 91 9.43 10.85 -5.10
C GLN A 91 10.18 11.81 -6.03
N LYS A 92 10.99 11.29 -6.96
CA LYS A 92 11.67 12.10 -7.99
C LYS A 92 10.67 12.87 -8.87
N LEU A 93 9.57 12.20 -9.23
CA LEU A 93 8.49 12.86 -9.98
C LEU A 93 7.87 14.01 -9.19
N LYS A 94 7.59 13.79 -7.90
CA LYS A 94 7.08 14.84 -7.01
C LYS A 94 8.00 16.06 -7.03
N GLU A 95 9.28 15.86 -6.76
CA GLU A 95 10.28 16.95 -6.73
C GLU A 95 10.36 17.67 -8.07
N LYS A 96 10.33 16.92 -9.17
CA LYS A 96 10.35 17.48 -10.51
C LYS A 96 9.09 18.29 -10.83
N LEU A 97 7.90 17.78 -10.50
CA LEU A 97 6.64 18.52 -10.67
C LEU A 97 6.62 19.80 -9.85
N GLU A 98 7.04 19.74 -8.58
CA GLU A 98 7.15 20.92 -7.74
C GLU A 98 8.12 21.97 -8.33
N GLN A 99 9.24 21.52 -8.90
CA GLN A 99 10.22 22.39 -9.54
C GLN A 99 9.66 23.02 -10.82
N VAL A 100 9.03 22.24 -11.69
CA VAL A 100 8.42 22.73 -12.93
C VAL A 100 7.33 23.75 -12.63
N LEU A 101 6.44 23.46 -11.68
CA LEU A 101 5.35 24.38 -11.29
C LEU A 101 5.87 25.68 -10.69
N LYS A 102 6.98 25.66 -9.95
CA LYS A 102 7.62 26.88 -9.44
C LYS A 102 8.24 27.76 -10.55
N GLN A 103 8.67 27.17 -11.66
CA GLN A 103 9.28 27.89 -12.77
C GLN A 103 8.26 28.59 -13.68
N ILE A 104 7.00 28.19 -13.65
CA ILE A 104 5.94 28.76 -14.48
C ILE A 104 5.29 29.94 -13.74
N PRO A 105 5.46 31.19 -14.23
CA PRO A 105 4.95 32.39 -13.54
C PRO A 105 3.44 32.34 -13.27
N ALA A 106 2.65 31.79 -14.19
CA ALA A 106 1.21 31.63 -14.05
C ALA A 106 0.80 30.80 -12.81
N PHE A 107 1.63 29.84 -12.39
CA PHE A 107 1.33 28.96 -11.26
C PHE A 107 1.97 29.39 -9.93
N GLN A 108 2.86 30.39 -9.95
CA GLN A 108 3.47 30.90 -8.71
C GLN A 108 2.42 31.41 -7.71
N HIS A 109 1.36 32.03 -8.20
CA HIS A 109 0.24 32.52 -7.36
C HIS A 109 -0.75 31.40 -6.95
N MET A 110 -0.67 30.23 -7.60
CA MET A 110 -1.59 29.11 -7.41
C MET A 110 -0.98 27.95 -6.60
N GLN A 111 0.20 28.15 -5.99
CA GLN A 111 0.89 27.09 -5.25
C GLN A 111 0.06 26.51 -4.08
N LYS A 112 -0.81 27.31 -3.47
CA LYS A 112 -1.70 26.88 -2.39
C LYS A 112 -2.85 25.99 -2.89
N GLN A 113 -3.18 26.07 -4.17
CA GLN A 113 -4.26 25.34 -4.83
C GLN A 113 -3.80 24.03 -5.48
N ILE A 114 -2.46 23.85 -5.59
CA ILE A 114 -1.87 22.63 -6.13
C ILE A 114 -1.15 21.92 -4.99
N ARG A 115 -1.67 20.74 -4.59
CA ARG A 115 -1.07 19.94 -3.53
C ARG A 115 -0.55 18.63 -4.10
N ILE A 116 0.75 18.36 -3.91
CA ILE A 116 1.39 17.12 -4.37
C ILE A 116 1.75 16.29 -3.14
N THR A 117 1.15 15.12 -2.99
CA THR A 117 1.35 14.24 -1.84
C THR A 117 1.63 12.80 -2.27
N LEU A 118 2.54 12.14 -1.57
CA LEU A 118 2.77 10.71 -1.72
C LEU A 118 1.79 9.95 -0.83
N THR A 119 1.02 9.06 -1.43
CA THR A 119 0.04 8.21 -0.75
C THR A 119 0.40 6.73 -0.93
N THR A 120 -0.34 5.84 -0.28
CA THR A 120 -0.23 4.39 -0.50
C THR A 120 -0.63 4.00 -1.93
N GLU A 121 -1.58 4.71 -2.53
CA GLU A 121 -2.04 4.46 -3.90
C GLU A 121 -1.04 4.94 -4.97
N GLY A 122 -0.25 5.95 -4.64
CA GLY A 122 0.74 6.55 -5.53
C GLY A 122 0.96 8.03 -5.27
N LEU A 123 1.44 8.75 -6.28
CA LEU A 123 1.59 10.20 -6.23
C LEU A 123 0.27 10.88 -6.57
N ARG A 124 -0.30 11.59 -5.62
CA ARG A 124 -1.55 12.34 -5.74
C ARG A 124 -1.24 13.81 -5.99
N VAL A 125 -1.84 14.35 -7.03
CA VAL A 125 -1.84 15.78 -7.37
C VAL A 125 -3.26 16.29 -7.24
N ASP A 126 -3.55 17.10 -6.22
CA ASP A 126 -4.85 17.71 -5.99
C ASP A 126 -4.88 19.13 -6.57
N LEU A 127 -5.84 19.39 -7.45
CA LEU A 127 -6.16 20.69 -8.00
C LEU A 127 -7.35 21.23 -7.21
N ILE A 128 -7.07 22.13 -6.26
CA ILE A 128 -8.02 22.61 -5.26
C ILE A 128 -8.65 23.93 -5.74
N GLU A 129 -9.96 23.98 -5.76
CA GLU A 129 -10.70 25.14 -6.23
C GLU A 129 -10.72 26.31 -5.23
N THR A 130 -10.92 27.49 -5.77
CA THR A 130 -11.23 28.72 -5.02
C THR A 130 -12.73 29.01 -5.05
N GLU A 131 -13.17 30.06 -4.35
CA GLU A 131 -14.59 30.46 -4.38
C GLU A 131 -15.12 30.77 -5.78
N LYS A 132 -14.29 31.39 -6.60
CA LYS A 132 -14.65 31.84 -7.95
C LYS A 132 -14.48 30.76 -9.05
N GLY A 133 -14.00 29.57 -8.67
CA GLY A 133 -13.50 28.61 -9.64
C GLY A 133 -12.08 29.01 -10.11
N LEU A 134 -11.18 28.05 -10.23
CA LEU A 134 -9.83 28.29 -10.72
C LEU A 134 -9.48 27.37 -11.87
N PHE A 135 -9.69 26.09 -11.69
CA PHE A 135 -9.37 25.04 -12.68
C PHE A 135 -10.61 24.54 -13.43
N PHE A 136 -11.80 24.69 -12.83
CA PHE A 136 -13.10 24.40 -13.45
C PHE A 136 -14.06 25.54 -13.20
N GLU A 137 -14.99 25.75 -14.14
CA GLU A 137 -16.05 26.73 -13.99
C GLU A 137 -16.98 26.33 -12.83
N THR A 138 -17.50 27.33 -12.14
CA THR A 138 -18.36 27.08 -10.95
C THR A 138 -19.66 26.40 -11.38
N GLY A 139 -19.93 25.21 -10.81
CA GLY A 139 -21.12 24.43 -11.15
C GLY A 139 -21.08 23.79 -12.54
N ASP A 140 -19.95 23.84 -13.26
CA ASP A 140 -19.81 23.27 -14.60
C ASP A 140 -18.65 22.26 -14.64
N PRO A 141 -18.73 21.20 -15.44
CA PRO A 141 -17.62 20.27 -15.65
C PRO A 141 -16.55 20.80 -16.60
N LYS A 142 -16.72 21.97 -17.22
CA LYS A 142 -15.80 22.53 -18.19
C LYS A 142 -14.54 23.05 -17.48
N PRO A 143 -13.33 22.63 -17.91
CA PRO A 143 -12.09 23.22 -17.42
C PRO A 143 -11.94 24.66 -17.88
N THR A 144 -11.36 25.51 -17.04
CA THR A 144 -10.92 26.87 -17.40
C THR A 144 -9.62 26.82 -18.21
N ASP A 145 -9.23 27.94 -18.82
CA ASP A 145 -7.94 28.04 -19.53
C ASP A 145 -6.76 27.71 -18.58
N ALA A 146 -6.82 28.20 -17.32
CA ALA A 146 -5.82 27.88 -16.31
C ALA A 146 -5.81 26.36 -15.96
N GLY A 147 -6.97 25.75 -15.90
CA GLY A 147 -7.11 24.29 -15.72
C GLY A 147 -6.50 23.51 -16.88
N ILE A 148 -6.77 23.92 -18.12
CA ILE A 148 -6.23 23.29 -19.33
C ILE A 148 -4.72 23.43 -19.35
N GLU A 149 -4.18 24.62 -19.09
CA GLU A 149 -2.72 24.86 -19.09
C GLU A 149 -2.02 24.02 -18.03
N LEU A 150 -2.57 23.94 -16.82
CA LEU A 150 -2.03 23.09 -15.77
C LEU A 150 -2.04 21.61 -16.14
N LEU A 151 -3.18 21.11 -16.68
CA LEU A 151 -3.29 19.72 -17.12
C LEU A 151 -2.31 19.40 -18.26
N LYS A 152 -2.06 20.36 -19.16
CA LYS A 152 -1.03 20.25 -20.20
C LYS A 152 0.37 20.11 -19.62
N VAL A 153 0.73 20.93 -18.65
CA VAL A 153 2.03 20.85 -17.98
C VAL A 153 2.21 19.52 -17.27
N LEU A 154 1.18 19.08 -16.53
CA LEU A 154 1.17 17.79 -15.87
C LEU A 154 1.33 16.64 -16.86
N SER A 155 0.58 16.68 -17.98
CA SER A 155 0.69 15.67 -19.05
C SER A 155 2.11 15.53 -19.57
N GLY A 156 2.82 16.64 -19.80
CA GLY A 156 4.19 16.66 -20.29
C GLY A 156 5.18 15.91 -19.40
N GLU A 157 4.96 15.88 -18.08
CA GLU A 157 5.77 15.09 -17.16
C GLU A 157 5.24 13.66 -16.99
N LEU A 158 3.92 13.48 -16.98
CA LEU A 158 3.30 12.17 -16.80
C LEU A 158 3.49 11.23 -18.00
N VAL A 159 3.58 11.77 -19.21
CA VAL A 159 3.87 10.99 -20.44
C VAL A 159 5.21 10.22 -20.34
N LYS A 160 6.18 10.77 -19.62
CA LYS A 160 7.52 10.17 -19.45
C LYS A 160 7.54 8.92 -18.58
N LEU A 161 6.44 8.60 -17.90
CA LEU A 161 6.32 7.49 -16.97
C LEU A 161 5.37 6.42 -17.52
N PRO A 162 5.61 5.13 -17.21
CA PRO A 162 4.73 4.05 -17.66
C PRO A 162 3.50 3.84 -16.76
N ASN A 163 3.43 4.53 -15.63
CA ASN A 163 2.43 4.29 -14.59
C ASN A 163 1.00 4.51 -15.07
N LYS A 164 0.07 3.72 -14.55
CA LYS A 164 -1.37 3.95 -14.68
C LYS A 164 -1.78 5.21 -13.92
N ILE A 165 -2.87 5.81 -14.34
CA ILE A 165 -3.41 7.05 -13.77
C ILE A 165 -4.86 6.82 -13.36
N ALA A 166 -5.20 7.23 -12.14
CA ALA A 166 -6.57 7.35 -11.70
C ALA A 166 -6.93 8.84 -11.53
N ILE A 167 -8.16 9.19 -11.85
CA ILE A 167 -8.65 10.57 -11.76
C ILE A 167 -9.89 10.58 -10.87
N GLU A 168 -9.90 11.46 -9.86
CA GLU A 168 -11.00 11.59 -8.92
C GLU A 168 -11.57 13.00 -8.93
N GLY A 169 -12.90 13.10 -8.97
CA GLY A 169 -13.63 14.35 -8.82
C GLY A 169 -14.33 14.43 -7.47
N HIS A 170 -14.30 15.62 -6.88
CA HIS A 170 -14.92 15.91 -5.59
C HIS A 170 -15.65 17.25 -5.66
N THR A 171 -16.77 17.36 -4.93
CA THR A 171 -17.52 18.60 -4.76
C THR A 171 -17.52 19.03 -3.29
N ASP A 172 -18.01 20.23 -3.03
CA ASP A 172 -18.48 20.64 -1.71
C ASP A 172 -19.90 20.09 -1.46
N ALA A 173 -20.42 20.28 -0.24
CA ALA A 173 -21.75 19.79 0.15
C ALA A 173 -22.90 20.74 -0.25
N ARG A 174 -22.65 21.75 -1.08
CA ARG A 174 -23.73 22.60 -1.61
C ARG A 174 -24.58 21.77 -2.57
N PRO A 175 -25.91 21.75 -2.40
CA PRO A 175 -26.74 20.98 -3.30
C PRO A 175 -26.68 21.58 -4.71
N TYR A 176 -26.62 20.73 -5.71
CA TYR A 176 -26.73 21.17 -7.10
C TYR A 176 -28.15 21.51 -7.43
N GLY A 177 -28.38 22.63 -8.10
CA GLY A 177 -29.72 23.21 -8.29
C GLY A 177 -30.63 22.52 -9.30
N ARG A 178 -30.26 21.35 -9.87
CA ARG A 178 -31.04 20.61 -10.87
C ARG A 178 -31.48 19.27 -10.30
N ALA A 179 -32.72 18.88 -10.60
CA ALA A 179 -33.27 17.61 -10.08
C ALA A 179 -32.68 16.36 -10.74
N ASP A 180 -32.20 16.48 -11.98
CA ASP A 180 -31.64 15.40 -12.81
C ASP A 180 -30.11 15.36 -12.81
N TYR A 181 -29.46 16.23 -12.03
CA TYR A 181 -28.00 16.35 -12.01
C TYR A 181 -27.54 16.75 -10.61
N SER A 182 -26.79 15.94 -9.99
CA SER A 182 -26.33 16.10 -8.61
C SER A 182 -24.80 16.28 -8.52
N ASN A 183 -24.29 16.38 -7.31
CA ASN A 183 -22.84 16.39 -7.05
C ASN A 183 -22.14 15.11 -7.50
N TRP A 184 -22.87 14.00 -7.64
CA TRP A 184 -22.32 12.74 -8.17
C TRP A 184 -21.97 12.88 -9.65
N GLU A 185 -22.91 13.36 -10.45
CA GLU A 185 -22.70 13.58 -11.88
C GLU A 185 -21.64 14.65 -12.09
N LEU A 186 -21.71 15.79 -11.37
CA LEU A 186 -20.74 16.87 -11.50
C LEU A 186 -19.31 16.41 -11.20
N SER A 187 -19.12 15.65 -10.15
CA SER A 187 -17.80 15.15 -9.77
C SER A 187 -17.24 14.17 -10.80
N ALA A 188 -18.09 13.27 -11.32
CA ALA A 188 -17.71 12.31 -12.35
C ALA A 188 -17.39 12.99 -13.68
N ASP A 189 -18.20 13.97 -14.09
CA ASP A 189 -18.04 14.72 -15.34
C ASP A 189 -16.78 15.58 -15.33
N ARG A 190 -16.45 16.21 -14.20
CA ARG A 190 -15.17 16.93 -14.03
C ARG A 190 -13.97 15.99 -14.14
N ALA A 191 -14.04 14.83 -13.50
CA ALA A 191 -12.98 13.82 -13.64
C ALA A 191 -12.84 13.34 -15.08
N ASN A 192 -13.94 13.15 -15.80
CA ASN A 192 -13.94 12.81 -17.22
C ASN A 192 -13.44 13.96 -18.11
N ALA A 193 -13.75 15.20 -17.79
CA ALA A 193 -13.21 16.35 -18.51
C ALA A 193 -11.68 16.43 -18.35
N ALA A 194 -11.16 16.28 -17.12
CA ALA A 194 -9.73 16.19 -16.87
C ALA A 194 -9.09 15.04 -17.67
N ARG A 195 -9.71 13.85 -17.70
CA ARG A 195 -9.26 12.71 -18.49
C ARG A 195 -9.13 13.06 -19.99
N ARG A 196 -10.17 13.69 -20.56
CA ARG A 196 -10.14 14.09 -21.98
C ARG A 196 -9.00 15.07 -22.26
N THR A 197 -8.85 16.07 -21.41
CA THR A 197 -7.75 17.06 -21.54
C THR A 197 -6.38 16.40 -21.42
N LEU A 198 -6.17 15.47 -20.47
CA LEU A 198 -4.91 14.73 -20.36
C LEU A 198 -4.62 13.91 -21.64
N ALA A 199 -5.66 13.30 -22.23
CA ALA A 199 -5.52 12.53 -23.48
C ALA A 199 -5.17 13.43 -24.67
N GLU A 200 -5.73 14.62 -24.79
CA GLU A 200 -5.38 15.62 -25.81
C GLU A 200 -3.90 16.01 -25.75
N PHE A 201 -3.32 16.03 -24.54
CA PHE A 201 -1.91 16.36 -24.32
C PHE A 201 -1.00 15.13 -24.24
N GLY A 202 -1.42 14.00 -24.80
CA GLY A 202 -0.57 12.85 -25.08
C GLY A 202 -0.58 11.73 -24.06
N ILE A 203 -1.45 11.76 -23.06
CA ILE A 203 -1.65 10.61 -22.16
C ILE A 203 -2.46 9.54 -22.91
N ASP A 204 -1.87 8.37 -23.11
CA ASP A 204 -2.56 7.24 -23.73
C ASP A 204 -3.75 6.78 -22.87
N GLN A 205 -4.88 6.52 -23.53
CA GLN A 205 -6.10 6.09 -22.83
C GLN A 205 -5.92 4.76 -22.09
N SER A 206 -5.05 3.88 -22.56
CA SER A 206 -4.72 2.61 -21.88
C SER A 206 -4.08 2.82 -20.52
N ARG A 207 -3.51 4.00 -20.27
CA ARG A 207 -2.92 4.37 -18.98
C ARG A 207 -3.94 4.88 -17.97
N ILE A 208 -5.14 5.24 -18.41
CA ILE A 208 -6.21 5.65 -17.46
C ILE A 208 -6.86 4.38 -16.93
N SER A 209 -6.53 4.03 -15.69
CA SER A 209 -7.08 2.84 -15.03
C SER A 209 -8.47 3.09 -14.43
N GLN A 210 -8.72 4.29 -13.91
CA GLN A 210 -9.96 4.59 -13.19
C GLN A 210 -10.33 6.06 -13.32
N VAL A 211 -11.64 6.32 -13.44
CA VAL A 211 -12.25 7.64 -13.29
C VAL A 211 -13.35 7.52 -12.26
N ARG A 212 -13.24 8.31 -11.16
CA ARG A 212 -14.12 8.20 -9.98
C ARG A 212 -14.77 9.55 -9.67
N GLY A 213 -16.07 9.56 -9.43
CA GLY A 213 -16.79 10.69 -8.83
C GLY A 213 -17.10 10.36 -7.37
N PHE A 214 -16.81 11.27 -6.47
CA PHE A 214 -17.06 11.08 -5.03
C PHE A 214 -18.06 12.08 -4.46
N ALA A 215 -18.62 12.96 -5.27
CA ALA A 215 -19.48 14.02 -4.78
C ALA A 215 -18.84 14.72 -3.55
N ASP A 216 -19.61 14.92 -2.49
CA ASP A 216 -19.22 15.49 -1.20
C ASP A 216 -18.81 14.42 -0.15
N GLN A 217 -18.68 13.15 -0.54
CA GLN A 217 -18.45 12.06 0.40
C GLN A 217 -17.03 12.05 1.00
N ARG A 218 -16.08 12.71 0.34
CA ARG A 218 -14.68 12.79 0.77
C ARG A 218 -14.21 14.23 0.90
N LEU A 219 -14.75 14.93 1.88
CA LEU A 219 -14.42 16.33 2.14
C LEU A 219 -12.97 16.48 2.63
N LEU A 220 -12.28 17.50 2.12
CA LEU A 220 -10.96 17.90 2.58
C LEU A 220 -11.04 18.67 3.91
N LYS A 221 -12.06 19.55 4.01
CA LYS A 221 -12.44 20.27 5.23
C LYS A 221 -13.78 19.73 5.73
N LYS A 222 -13.72 18.83 6.70
CA LYS A 222 -14.91 18.22 7.29
C LYS A 222 -15.69 19.18 8.18
N ASP A 223 -14.98 20.11 8.82
CA ASP A 223 -15.56 21.11 9.72
C ASP A 223 -16.33 22.20 8.98
N ASP A 224 -16.04 22.38 7.68
CA ASP A 224 -16.78 23.27 6.77
C ASP A 224 -17.07 22.53 5.47
N PRO A 225 -18.20 21.78 5.41
CA PRO A 225 -18.57 20.98 4.23
C PRO A 225 -18.77 21.80 2.95
N THR A 226 -19.10 23.08 3.09
CA THR A 226 -19.34 24.00 1.95
C THR A 226 -18.10 24.75 1.50
N HIS A 227 -16.96 24.52 2.16
CA HIS A 227 -15.71 25.21 1.86
C HIS A 227 -15.23 24.93 0.42
N PRO A 228 -14.79 25.93 -0.33
CA PRO A 228 -14.34 25.79 -1.71
C PRO A 228 -13.23 24.73 -1.91
N SER A 229 -12.35 24.54 -0.92
CA SER A 229 -11.30 23.53 -1.01
C SER A 229 -11.79 22.09 -1.10
N ASN A 230 -13.08 21.85 -0.79
CA ASN A 230 -13.67 20.52 -0.96
C ASN A 230 -13.88 20.20 -2.44
N ARG A 231 -14.10 21.22 -3.27
CA ARG A 231 -14.12 21.09 -4.73
C ARG A 231 -12.72 20.91 -5.23
N ARG A 232 -12.38 19.74 -5.73
CA ARG A 232 -11.06 19.43 -6.26
C ARG A 232 -11.11 18.32 -7.28
N ILE A 233 -10.12 18.29 -8.14
CA ILE A 233 -9.78 17.13 -8.98
C ILE A 233 -8.45 16.58 -8.47
N SER A 234 -8.39 15.27 -8.28
CA SER A 234 -7.17 14.57 -7.89
C SER A 234 -6.71 13.68 -9.04
N ILE A 235 -5.46 13.86 -9.47
CA ILE A 235 -4.79 13.02 -10.45
C ILE A 235 -3.82 12.15 -9.66
N ILE A 236 -3.97 10.83 -9.76
CA ILE A 236 -3.18 9.86 -9.01
C ILE A 236 -2.34 9.06 -9.98
N VAL A 237 -1.03 9.25 -9.93
CA VAL A 237 -0.06 8.39 -10.62
C VAL A 237 0.10 7.15 -9.77
N ARG A 238 -0.49 6.04 -10.22
CA ARG A 238 -0.60 4.81 -9.43
C ARG A 238 0.75 4.12 -9.27
N ASN A 239 0.88 3.44 -8.16
CA ASN A 239 2.03 2.57 -7.91
C ASN A 239 1.85 1.26 -8.71
N ASN A 240 2.83 0.90 -9.54
CA ASN A 240 2.77 -0.29 -10.41
C ASN A 240 2.53 -1.59 -9.62
N GLY A 241 2.96 -1.67 -8.37
CA GLY A 241 2.71 -2.84 -7.52
C GLY A 241 1.23 -3.07 -7.20
N LEU A 242 0.44 -2.01 -7.07
CA LEU A 242 -1.00 -2.11 -6.83
C LEU A 242 -1.76 -2.54 -8.08
N ASP A 243 -1.36 -2.03 -9.25
CA ASP A 243 -1.99 -2.42 -10.51
C ASP A 243 -1.80 -3.92 -10.78
N GLN A 244 -0.60 -4.46 -10.54
CA GLN A 244 -0.32 -5.89 -10.67
C GLN A 244 -1.13 -6.74 -9.68
N GLN A 245 -1.33 -6.26 -8.46
CA GLN A 245 -2.17 -6.94 -7.47
C GLN A 245 -3.65 -6.95 -7.87
N GLU A 246 -4.18 -5.82 -8.34
CA GLU A 246 -5.56 -5.74 -8.83
C GLU A 246 -5.77 -6.64 -10.06
N GLU A 247 -4.83 -6.65 -11.01
CA GLU A 247 -4.88 -7.53 -12.18
C GLU A 247 -4.81 -9.02 -11.79
N SER A 248 -3.96 -9.38 -10.82
CA SER A 248 -3.85 -10.76 -10.33
C SER A 248 -5.10 -11.23 -9.57
N MET A 249 -5.73 -10.33 -8.79
CA MET A 249 -6.99 -10.60 -8.10
C MET A 249 -8.18 -10.70 -9.07
N ALA A 250 -8.16 -9.93 -10.15
CA ALA A 250 -9.17 -10.01 -11.19
C ALA A 250 -9.07 -11.32 -11.99
N GLN A 251 -7.86 -11.83 -12.20
CA GLN A 251 -7.62 -13.10 -12.89
C GLN A 251 -7.84 -14.32 -11.99
N ASN A 252 -7.61 -14.20 -10.68
CA ASN A 252 -7.83 -15.23 -9.67
C ASN A 252 -8.66 -14.65 -8.51
N PRO A 253 -9.98 -14.52 -8.66
CA PRO A 253 -10.82 -14.08 -7.55
C PRO A 253 -10.70 -15.06 -6.39
N PRO A 254 -10.57 -14.60 -5.13
CA PRO A 254 -10.57 -15.49 -3.99
C PRO A 254 -11.83 -16.32 -4.02
N ALA A 255 -11.70 -17.66 -3.86
CA ALA A 255 -12.82 -18.57 -3.88
C ALA A 255 -13.91 -18.03 -2.95
N SER A 256 -15.05 -17.68 -3.51
CA SER A 256 -16.21 -17.23 -2.75
C SER A 256 -16.48 -18.25 -1.67
N SER A 257 -16.48 -17.84 -0.42
CA SER A 257 -17.06 -18.62 0.66
C SER A 257 -18.55 -18.79 0.30
N VAL A 258 -18.85 -19.91 -0.33
CA VAL A 258 -20.25 -20.33 -0.60
C VAL A 258 -20.91 -20.45 0.76
N VAL A 259 -21.71 -19.48 1.13
CA VAL A 259 -22.62 -19.59 2.27
C VAL A 259 -23.58 -20.73 1.90
N PRO A 260 -23.58 -21.84 2.63
CA PRO A 260 -24.51 -22.91 2.34
C PRO A 260 -25.95 -22.40 2.53
N PRO A 261 -26.90 -22.76 1.66
CA PRO A 261 -28.28 -22.33 1.79
C PRO A 261 -28.82 -22.72 3.15
N ALA A 262 -29.44 -21.79 3.85
CA ALA A 262 -30.11 -22.02 5.11
C ALA A 262 -31.15 -23.14 4.91
N GLN A 263 -31.00 -24.27 5.62
CA GLN A 263 -31.99 -25.33 5.66
C GLN A 263 -33.21 -24.77 6.36
N SER A 264 -34.29 -24.56 5.60
CA SER A 264 -35.62 -24.31 6.12
C SER A 264 -36.12 -25.54 6.87
N LYS A 265 -36.38 -25.40 8.15
CA LYS A 265 -37.22 -26.34 8.93
C LYS A 265 -38.66 -25.94 8.79
#